data_5ae81448adc7f7175f74e6be02e4cc54
#
_entry.id   5ae81448adc7f7175f74e6be02e4cc54
#
_cell.length_a   1.000
_cell.length_b   1.000
_cell.length_c   1.000
_cell.angle_alpha   90.00
_cell.angle_beta   90.00
_cell.angle_gamma   90.00
#
_symmetry.space_group_name_H-M   'P 1'
#
loop_
_entity.id
_entity.type
_entity.pdbx_description
1 polymer ?
#
loop_
_entity_poly.entity_id
_entity_poly.type
_entity_poly.pdbx_seq_one_letter_code
_entity_poly.pdbx_strand_id
1 'polypeptide(L)'
;MFPNPQDALPLPLRPNVERYKQLAKDLIKACKSVDPDAIGDWAEAWVKMLVQQSGIKLGRKQSRAIWRWTAQVEAFAQRTFSNKGGAQCRLADAQFVIARSHGFESWAKFSKHLDGLSQKTSIVAKFETAADAICNGDVKTLKRLLAKEPRLIHTRSTREHKATLLHYVSANGVEGYRQKTPQNIVEIAKVLLDRGADVNAEADVYGGGATTLGLVATSVHPFRAGVQNPLMQILLDRGADIDHVTSAGNRQRAVKGALANGRGEAAVFLAGHGARLDLEDAAGVGRLDVVKRFFNADGSLKAKSNRKQLQPALKVACTWGRLNVVEFLLDKDVDLSRDQVDGQTPLHCAAIGGQLETIKFLLKQNAPLEVKNIYGGTVLGQTLWSAAHGGDPKVYAAIIKVLIAAGAKVPERHVPVNKPIDDLLREYGSVPEPTWYWFGEKPRRTRKK
;
A
#
# COMPACT_ATOMS: atom_id res chain seq x y z
N MET A 1 5.25 -4.84 10.61
CA MET A 1 5.15 -4.67 12.10
C MET A 1 3.95 -3.77 12.36
N PHE A 2 3.04 -4.12 13.27
CA PHE A 2 1.89 -3.27 13.61
C PHE A 2 2.30 -2.19 14.62
N PRO A 3 1.79 -0.95 14.46
CA PRO A 3 1.09 -0.48 13.28
C PRO A 3 2.06 -0.08 12.16
N ASN A 4 1.67 -0.30 10.89
CA ASN A 4 2.23 0.53 9.83
C ASN A 4 1.68 1.96 10.01
N PRO A 5 2.33 3.00 9.49
CA PRO A 5 1.83 4.37 9.65
C PRO A 5 0.36 4.56 9.26
N GLN A 6 -0.07 3.90 8.17
CA GLN A 6 -1.46 3.96 7.71
C GLN A 6 -2.48 3.31 8.64
N ASP A 7 -2.05 2.46 9.58
CA ASP A 7 -2.93 1.79 10.54
C ASP A 7 -3.07 2.58 11.85
N ALA A 8 -2.26 3.64 12.04
CA ALA A 8 -2.31 4.47 13.22
C ALA A 8 -3.70 5.08 13.43
N LEU A 9 -4.21 4.96 14.66
CA LEU A 9 -5.48 5.53 15.05
C LEU A 9 -5.41 7.06 15.10
N PRO A 10 -6.49 7.76 14.74
CA PRO A 10 -6.59 9.20 14.91
C PRO A 10 -6.62 9.59 16.39
N LEU A 11 -6.26 10.84 16.67
CA LEU A 11 -6.48 11.44 17.97
C LEU A 11 -7.83 12.17 18.02
N PRO A 12 -8.48 12.28 19.20
CA PRO A 12 -9.61 13.19 19.39
C PRO A 12 -9.19 14.64 19.13
N LEU A 13 -10.14 15.50 18.77
CA LEU A 13 -9.87 16.95 18.60
C LEU A 13 -9.28 17.62 19.86
N ARG A 14 -9.60 17.10 21.03
CA ARG A 14 -9.04 17.53 22.32
C ARG A 14 -8.53 16.32 23.09
N PRO A 15 -7.34 15.82 22.77
CA PRO A 15 -6.78 14.66 23.44
C PRO A 15 -6.44 15.02 24.90
N ASN A 16 -6.65 14.06 25.81
CA ASN A 16 -6.40 14.20 27.23
C ASN A 16 -5.65 12.96 27.75
N VAL A 17 -4.50 13.15 28.35
CA VAL A 17 -3.64 12.08 28.86
C VAL A 17 -4.31 11.26 29.95
N GLU A 18 -5.13 11.87 30.80
CA GLU A 18 -5.82 11.18 31.89
C GLU A 18 -6.88 10.18 31.35
N ARG A 19 -7.56 10.54 30.26
CA ARG A 19 -8.48 9.60 29.58
C ARG A 19 -7.74 8.37 29.05
N TYR A 20 -6.54 8.56 28.50
CA TYR A 20 -5.73 7.44 28.02
C TYR A 20 -5.15 6.60 29.16
N LYS A 21 -4.83 7.20 30.33
CA LYS A 21 -4.50 6.44 31.53
C LYS A 21 -5.67 5.58 32.02
N GLN A 22 -6.90 6.12 31.99
CA GLN A 22 -8.08 5.35 32.32
C GLN A 22 -8.33 4.22 31.31
N LEU A 23 -8.19 4.50 30.01
CA LEU A 23 -8.31 3.49 28.95
C LEU A 23 -7.32 2.33 29.14
N ALA A 24 -6.09 2.61 29.60
CA ALA A 24 -5.11 1.57 29.91
C ALA A 24 -5.54 0.70 31.11
N LYS A 25 -6.13 1.30 32.14
CA LYS A 25 -6.70 0.54 33.28
C LYS A 25 -7.89 -0.33 32.83
N ASP A 26 -8.73 0.17 31.93
CA ASP A 26 -9.86 -0.59 31.39
C ASP A 26 -9.40 -1.77 30.53
N LEU A 27 -8.31 -1.61 29.75
CA LEU A 27 -7.68 -2.72 29.02
C LEU A 27 -7.14 -3.80 29.97
N ILE A 28 -6.56 -3.41 31.13
CA ILE A 28 -6.13 -4.39 32.12
C ILE A 28 -7.32 -5.17 32.71
N LYS A 29 -8.45 -4.50 32.95
CA LYS A 29 -9.67 -5.19 33.42
C LYS A 29 -10.16 -6.18 32.36
N ALA A 30 -10.19 -5.77 31.09
CA ALA A 30 -10.57 -6.63 29.97
C ALA A 30 -9.59 -7.85 29.86
N CYS A 31 -8.29 -7.61 29.97
CA CYS A 31 -7.28 -8.68 29.93
C CYS A 31 -7.42 -9.71 31.08
N LYS A 32 -7.88 -9.28 32.25
CA LYS A 32 -8.10 -10.15 33.44
C LYS A 32 -9.48 -10.78 33.48
N SER A 33 -10.36 -10.44 32.55
CA SER A 33 -11.70 -10.98 32.44
C SER A 33 -11.66 -12.47 32.07
N VAL A 34 -12.63 -13.23 32.57
CA VAL A 34 -12.90 -14.60 32.13
C VAL A 34 -13.63 -14.65 30.79
N ASP A 35 -14.17 -13.52 30.35
CA ASP A 35 -14.85 -13.36 29.06
C ASP A 35 -13.81 -13.27 27.95
N PRO A 36 -13.77 -14.21 27.00
CA PRO A 36 -12.82 -14.23 25.89
C PRO A 36 -12.98 -13.03 24.94
N ASP A 37 -14.14 -12.41 24.91
CA ASP A 37 -14.47 -11.29 24.01
C ASP A 37 -14.16 -9.91 24.66
N ALA A 38 -13.82 -9.86 25.94
CA ALA A 38 -13.64 -8.62 26.71
C ALA A 38 -12.61 -7.65 26.08
N ILE A 39 -11.49 -8.15 25.51
CA ILE A 39 -10.50 -7.29 24.82
C ILE A 39 -11.06 -6.76 23.51
N GLY A 40 -11.84 -7.56 22.79
CA GLY A 40 -12.54 -7.16 21.56
C GLY A 40 -13.57 -6.06 21.82
N ASP A 41 -14.39 -6.22 22.85
CA ASP A 41 -15.39 -5.23 23.28
C ASP A 41 -14.73 -3.91 23.70
N TRP A 42 -13.63 -3.98 24.47
CA TRP A 42 -12.84 -2.81 24.82
C TRP A 42 -12.28 -2.10 23.58
N ALA A 43 -11.70 -2.83 22.63
CA ALA A 43 -11.15 -2.27 21.40
C ALA A 43 -12.24 -1.60 20.54
N GLU A 44 -13.40 -2.23 20.41
CA GLU A 44 -14.52 -1.70 19.65
C GLU A 44 -15.06 -0.40 20.28
N ALA A 45 -15.26 -0.39 21.59
CA ALA A 45 -15.72 0.79 22.33
C ALA A 45 -14.74 1.95 22.17
N TRP A 46 -13.43 1.68 22.30
CA TRP A 46 -12.40 2.70 22.11
C TRP A 46 -12.38 3.26 20.68
N VAL A 47 -12.34 2.40 19.66
CA VAL A 47 -12.28 2.82 18.25
C VAL A 47 -13.54 3.61 17.87
N LYS A 48 -14.75 3.19 18.28
CA LYS A 48 -16.00 3.92 18.06
C LYS A 48 -15.94 5.33 18.67
N MET A 49 -15.47 5.43 19.92
CA MET A 49 -15.30 6.71 20.61
C MET A 49 -14.31 7.62 19.87
N LEU A 50 -13.16 7.09 19.41
CA LEU A 50 -12.16 7.87 18.67
C LEU A 50 -12.74 8.42 17.37
N VAL A 51 -13.46 7.61 16.60
CA VAL A 51 -14.10 8.05 15.35
C VAL A 51 -15.07 9.20 15.60
N GLN A 52 -15.89 9.09 16.64
CA GLN A 52 -16.84 10.15 17.01
C GLN A 52 -16.14 11.45 17.43
N GLN A 53 -15.01 11.36 18.16
CA GLN A 53 -14.32 12.51 18.73
C GLN A 53 -13.21 13.11 17.85
N SER A 54 -12.76 12.40 16.82
CA SER A 54 -11.68 12.87 15.93
C SER A 54 -12.13 13.86 14.87
N GLY A 55 -13.44 14.00 14.64
CA GLY A 55 -13.98 14.81 13.54
C GLY A 55 -13.70 14.24 12.13
N ILE A 56 -13.18 13.04 12.03
CA ILE A 56 -12.86 12.39 10.74
C ILE A 56 -14.16 11.92 10.07
N LYS A 57 -14.37 12.39 8.83
CA LYS A 57 -15.50 11.95 8.00
C LYS A 57 -15.09 10.73 7.17
N LEU A 58 -15.49 9.54 7.57
CA LEU A 58 -15.18 8.29 6.87
C LEU A 58 -16.21 7.92 5.78
N GLY A 59 -17.33 8.64 5.69
CA GLY A 59 -18.40 8.43 4.70
C GLY A 59 -18.96 6.99 4.74
N ARG A 60 -19.38 6.47 3.57
CA ARG A 60 -19.96 5.11 3.47
C ARG A 60 -19.00 3.98 3.86
N LYS A 61 -17.70 4.26 4.02
CA LYS A 61 -16.67 3.27 4.42
C LYS A 61 -16.42 3.25 5.94
N GLN A 62 -17.20 4.01 6.72
CA GLN A 62 -16.99 4.16 8.16
C GLN A 62 -17.03 2.83 8.91
N SER A 63 -18.04 2.00 8.69
CA SER A 63 -18.18 0.70 9.37
C SER A 63 -16.98 -0.23 9.06
N ARG A 64 -16.51 -0.24 7.82
CA ARG A 64 -15.35 -1.06 7.44
C ARG A 64 -14.04 -0.56 8.07
N ALA A 65 -13.87 0.74 8.20
CA ALA A 65 -12.68 1.33 8.85
C ALA A 65 -12.69 1.03 10.37
N ILE A 66 -13.83 1.21 11.04
CA ILE A 66 -14.01 0.87 12.45
C ILE A 66 -13.71 -0.62 12.68
N TRP A 67 -14.33 -1.50 11.90
CA TRP A 67 -14.09 -2.94 12.00
C TRP A 67 -12.61 -3.30 11.85
N ARG A 68 -11.93 -2.75 10.83
CA ARG A 68 -10.50 -3.01 10.59
C ARG A 68 -9.63 -2.53 11.76
N TRP A 69 -9.84 -1.31 12.24
CA TRP A 69 -9.08 -0.77 13.37
C TRP A 69 -9.33 -1.56 14.65
N THR A 70 -10.59 -1.93 14.93
CA THR A 70 -10.94 -2.77 16.08
C THR A 70 -10.19 -4.11 16.03
N ALA A 71 -10.27 -4.84 14.92
CA ALA A 71 -9.61 -6.12 14.76
C ALA A 71 -8.07 -6.01 14.89
N GLN A 72 -7.47 -4.95 14.37
CA GLN A 72 -6.03 -4.71 14.49
C GLN A 72 -5.60 -4.43 15.93
N VAL A 73 -6.34 -3.58 16.64
CA VAL A 73 -6.07 -3.23 18.04
C VAL A 73 -6.24 -4.44 18.94
N GLU A 74 -7.34 -5.17 18.78
CA GLU A 74 -7.63 -6.41 19.51
C GLU A 74 -6.51 -7.42 19.33
N ALA A 75 -6.17 -7.78 18.08
CA ALA A 75 -5.13 -8.74 17.78
C ALA A 75 -3.75 -8.32 18.31
N PHE A 76 -3.48 -7.00 18.32
CA PHE A 76 -2.23 -6.49 18.88
C PHE A 76 -2.20 -6.57 20.41
N ALA A 77 -3.31 -6.24 21.09
CA ALA A 77 -3.44 -6.35 22.53
C ALA A 77 -3.31 -7.81 22.98
N GLN A 78 -4.05 -8.73 22.34
CA GLN A 78 -3.99 -10.17 22.63
C GLN A 78 -2.55 -10.71 22.49
N ARG A 79 -1.84 -10.41 21.39
CA ARG A 79 -0.45 -10.81 21.20
C ARG A 79 0.49 -10.22 22.26
N THR A 80 0.29 -8.96 22.65
CA THR A 80 1.14 -8.30 23.64
C THR A 80 1.04 -8.98 25.01
N PHE A 81 -0.16 -9.42 25.40
CA PHE A 81 -0.37 -10.10 26.67
C PHE A 81 0.01 -11.60 26.61
N SER A 82 -0.28 -12.31 25.51
CA SER A 82 0.03 -13.73 25.34
C SER A 82 1.53 -14.03 25.35
N ASN A 83 2.33 -13.19 24.71
CA ASN A 83 3.78 -13.38 24.61
C ASN A 83 4.52 -13.32 25.98
N LYS A 84 3.85 -12.94 27.05
CA LYS A 84 4.41 -12.80 28.40
C LYS A 84 3.88 -13.85 29.39
N GLY A 85 3.38 -14.99 28.88
CA GLY A 85 2.99 -16.13 29.73
C GLY A 85 1.66 -15.97 30.44
N GLY A 86 0.73 -15.17 29.92
CA GLY A 86 -0.70 -15.14 30.33
C GLY A 86 -1.02 -14.63 31.74
N ALA A 87 -0.05 -14.59 32.66
CA ALA A 87 -0.32 -14.35 34.08
C ALA A 87 -0.24 -12.87 34.51
N GLN A 88 0.23 -11.96 33.69
CA GLN A 88 0.48 -10.58 34.13
C GLN A 88 0.04 -9.53 33.08
N CYS A 89 -1.23 -9.12 33.12
CA CYS A 89 -1.69 -7.90 32.46
C CYS A 89 -1.15 -6.67 33.20
N ARG A 90 0.02 -6.17 32.76
CA ARG A 90 0.68 -5.01 33.41
C ARG A 90 0.21 -3.71 32.79
N LEU A 91 0.18 -2.65 33.63
CA LEU A 91 -0.18 -1.30 33.16
C LEU A 91 0.74 -0.81 32.02
N ALA A 92 2.03 -1.08 32.12
CA ALA A 92 3.00 -0.71 31.09
C ALA A 92 2.70 -1.36 29.72
N ASP A 93 2.20 -2.61 29.71
CA ASP A 93 1.84 -3.30 28.47
C ASP A 93 0.57 -2.72 27.85
N ALA A 94 -0.44 -2.39 28.66
CA ALA A 94 -1.65 -1.71 28.21
C ALA A 94 -1.33 -0.30 27.67
N GLN A 95 -0.49 0.46 28.34
CA GLN A 95 0.00 1.76 27.89
C GLN A 95 0.78 1.63 26.57
N PHE A 96 1.61 0.60 26.43
CA PHE A 96 2.33 0.31 25.20
C PHE A 96 1.38 0.00 24.04
N VAL A 97 0.35 -0.82 24.24
CA VAL A 97 -0.68 -1.10 23.23
C VAL A 97 -1.33 0.19 22.73
N ILE A 98 -1.73 1.08 23.64
CA ILE A 98 -2.37 2.35 23.30
C ILE A 98 -1.42 3.25 22.52
N ALA A 99 -0.19 3.47 23.01
CA ALA A 99 0.80 4.31 22.35
C ALA A 99 1.12 3.80 20.94
N ARG A 100 1.34 2.50 20.79
CA ARG A 100 1.60 1.85 19.50
C ARG A 100 0.43 2.01 18.53
N SER A 101 -0.79 1.85 19.01
CA SER A 101 -2.00 2.03 18.18
C SER A 101 -2.13 3.44 17.59
N HIS A 102 -1.52 4.45 18.22
CA HIS A 102 -1.43 5.83 17.69
C HIS A 102 -0.13 6.12 16.92
N GLY A 103 0.73 5.11 16.68
CA GLY A 103 1.98 5.24 15.92
C GLY A 103 3.16 5.80 16.73
N PHE A 104 3.18 5.60 18.05
CA PHE A 104 4.29 6.01 18.92
C PHE A 104 5.06 4.79 19.45
N GLU A 105 6.37 4.91 19.54
CA GLU A 105 7.27 3.86 20.00
C GLU A 105 7.06 3.48 21.48
N SER A 106 6.59 4.44 22.30
CA SER A 106 6.41 4.25 23.74
C SER A 106 5.35 5.16 24.33
N TRP A 107 4.84 4.81 25.50
CA TRP A 107 3.92 5.64 26.29
C TRP A 107 4.51 7.03 26.61
N ALA A 108 5.80 7.11 26.96
CA ALA A 108 6.45 8.37 27.27
C ALA A 108 6.45 9.32 26.07
N LYS A 109 6.76 8.82 24.85
CA LYS A 109 6.70 9.62 23.61
C LYS A 109 5.26 10.04 23.30
N PHE A 110 4.29 9.14 23.49
CA PHE A 110 2.88 9.43 23.29
C PHE A 110 2.37 10.50 24.26
N SER A 111 2.62 10.36 25.57
CA SER A 111 2.23 11.34 26.57
C SER A 111 2.83 12.73 26.30
N LYS A 112 4.14 12.80 25.99
CA LYS A 112 4.81 14.04 25.61
C LYS A 112 4.18 14.70 24.37
N HIS A 113 3.74 13.90 23.39
CA HIS A 113 3.03 14.41 22.22
C HIS A 113 1.68 15.03 22.62
N LEU A 114 0.91 14.36 23.48
CA LEU A 114 -0.37 14.88 23.97
C LEU A 114 -0.20 16.18 24.76
N ASP A 115 0.82 16.26 25.60
CA ASP A 115 1.15 17.49 26.35
C ASP A 115 1.50 18.61 25.36
N GLY A 116 2.27 18.30 24.31
CA GLY A 116 2.56 19.25 23.25
C GLY A 116 1.29 19.74 22.52
N LEU A 117 0.34 18.86 22.23
CA LEU A 117 -0.92 19.23 21.58
C LEU A 117 -1.80 20.13 22.46
N SER A 118 -1.76 19.99 23.78
CA SER A 118 -2.53 20.83 24.70
C SER A 118 -2.12 22.30 24.63
N GLN A 119 -0.88 22.59 24.21
CA GLN A 119 -0.32 23.93 24.09
C GLN A 119 -0.37 24.37 22.62
N LYS A 120 -1.35 25.18 22.24
CA LYS A 120 -1.55 25.65 20.85
C LYS A 120 -0.33 26.33 20.21
N THR A 121 0.57 26.90 21.03
CA THR A 121 1.79 27.57 20.59
C THR A 121 2.98 26.62 20.41
N SER A 122 2.87 25.39 20.86
CA SER A 122 3.95 24.40 20.77
C SER A 122 4.29 24.05 19.32
N ILE A 123 5.53 23.63 19.09
CA ILE A 123 5.97 23.16 17.78
C ILE A 123 5.19 21.92 17.32
N VAL A 124 4.80 21.05 18.27
CA VAL A 124 4.01 19.84 17.99
C VAL A 124 2.62 20.22 17.48
N ALA A 125 1.89 21.11 18.16
CA ALA A 125 0.57 21.55 17.75
C ALA A 125 0.60 22.26 16.39
N LYS A 126 1.62 23.11 16.15
CA LYS A 126 1.82 23.79 14.86
C LYS A 126 2.14 22.79 13.74
N PHE A 127 2.99 21.78 14.00
CA PHE A 127 3.31 20.73 13.03
C PHE A 127 2.08 19.93 12.63
N GLU A 128 1.30 19.45 13.61
CA GLU A 128 0.08 18.70 13.35
C GLU A 128 -0.95 19.53 12.54
N THR A 129 -1.09 20.83 12.88
CA THR A 129 -1.96 21.75 12.12
C THR A 129 -1.46 21.96 10.69
N ALA A 130 -0.13 22.04 10.49
CA ALA A 130 0.45 22.18 9.16
C ALA A 130 0.27 20.90 8.33
N ALA A 131 0.44 19.71 8.93
CA ALA A 131 0.17 18.42 8.29
C ALA A 131 -1.30 18.30 7.86
N ASP A 132 -2.24 18.71 8.74
CA ASP A 132 -3.67 18.74 8.40
C ASP A 132 -3.97 19.73 7.27
N ALA A 133 -3.32 20.91 7.27
CA ALA A 133 -3.47 21.91 6.21
C ALA A 133 -3.00 21.36 4.85
N ILE A 134 -1.88 20.63 4.80
CA ILE A 134 -1.38 19.96 3.60
C ILE A 134 -2.41 18.95 3.07
N CYS A 135 -2.89 18.05 3.94
CA CYS A 135 -3.81 16.99 3.55
C CYS A 135 -5.20 17.50 3.13
N ASN A 136 -5.59 18.68 3.61
CA ASN A 136 -6.88 19.30 3.27
C ASN A 136 -6.78 20.39 2.19
N GLY A 137 -5.59 20.70 1.66
CA GLY A 137 -5.42 21.71 0.63
C GLY A 137 -5.43 23.15 1.14
N ASP A 138 -5.30 23.37 2.45
CA ASP A 138 -5.33 24.72 3.04
C ASP A 138 -3.97 25.42 2.97
N VAL A 139 -3.66 25.93 1.76
CA VAL A 139 -2.43 26.67 1.48
C VAL A 139 -2.31 27.92 2.36
N LYS A 140 -3.42 28.57 2.68
CA LYS A 140 -3.48 29.81 3.48
C LYS A 140 -2.96 29.57 4.89
N THR A 141 -3.49 28.55 5.55
CA THR A 141 -3.04 28.15 6.90
C THR A 141 -1.58 27.70 6.87
N LEU A 142 -1.18 26.89 5.88
CA LEU A 142 0.22 26.45 5.74
C LEU A 142 1.18 27.62 5.59
N LYS A 143 0.94 28.55 4.65
CA LYS A 143 1.78 29.75 4.45
C LYS A 143 1.89 30.59 5.72
N ARG A 144 0.77 30.80 6.43
CA ARG A 144 0.73 31.55 7.69
C ARG A 144 1.53 30.87 8.80
N LEU A 145 1.46 29.55 8.92
CA LEU A 145 2.21 28.79 9.93
C LEU A 145 3.72 28.84 9.64
N LEU A 146 4.13 28.60 8.39
CA LEU A 146 5.54 28.66 7.98
C LEU A 146 6.14 30.07 8.11
N ALA A 147 5.35 31.13 7.93
CA ALA A 147 5.80 32.51 8.14
C ALA A 147 6.01 32.80 9.65
N LYS A 148 5.13 32.29 10.52
CA LYS A 148 5.22 32.52 11.98
C LYS A 148 6.25 31.61 12.67
N GLU A 149 6.50 30.43 12.12
CA GLU A 149 7.40 29.43 12.67
C GLU A 149 8.19 28.76 11.54
N PRO A 150 9.26 29.42 11.01
CA PRO A 150 10.04 28.88 9.90
C PRO A 150 10.68 27.52 10.17
N ARG A 151 10.99 27.20 11.45
CA ARG A 151 11.58 25.92 11.85
C ARG A 151 10.68 24.72 11.53
N LEU A 152 9.37 24.93 11.32
CA LEU A 152 8.44 23.86 10.94
C LEU A 152 8.89 23.11 9.70
N ILE A 153 9.58 23.79 8.77
CA ILE A 153 10.00 23.19 7.50
C ILE A 153 10.97 22.03 7.69
N HIS A 154 11.80 22.07 8.74
CA HIS A 154 12.76 21.03 9.10
C HIS A 154 12.28 20.15 10.26
N THR A 155 11.12 20.48 10.85
CA THR A 155 10.56 19.71 11.95
C THR A 155 10.07 18.35 11.46
N ARG A 156 10.29 17.32 12.27
CA ARG A 156 9.80 15.96 12.02
C ARG A 156 8.62 15.61 12.91
N SER A 157 7.73 14.79 12.41
CA SER A 157 6.69 14.18 13.22
C SER A 157 7.29 13.48 14.44
N THR A 158 6.62 13.61 15.57
CA THR A 158 6.98 12.90 16.80
C THR A 158 6.57 11.45 16.80
N ARG A 159 5.80 11.00 15.78
CA ARG A 159 5.46 9.60 15.56
C ARG A 159 6.65 8.82 15.02
N GLU A 160 6.57 7.51 15.08
CA GLU A 160 7.65 6.59 14.70
C GLU A 160 8.15 6.80 13.26
N HIS A 161 7.26 7.16 12.34
CA HIS A 161 7.64 7.39 10.93
C HIS A 161 8.53 8.62 10.70
N LYS A 162 8.62 9.55 11.65
CA LYS A 162 9.46 10.77 11.60
C LYS A 162 9.40 11.58 10.30
N ALA A 163 8.26 11.55 9.62
CA ALA A 163 8.04 12.30 8.39
C ALA A 163 8.20 13.81 8.61
N THR A 164 8.78 14.50 7.62
CA THR A 164 8.73 15.97 7.51
C THR A 164 7.39 16.40 6.90
N LEU A 165 7.09 17.70 6.89
CA LEU A 165 5.88 18.21 6.24
C LEU A 165 5.83 17.85 4.75
N LEU A 166 6.99 17.80 4.06
CA LEU A 166 7.03 17.45 2.64
C LEU A 166 6.56 16.01 2.38
N HIS A 167 6.81 15.06 3.28
CA HIS A 167 6.34 13.69 3.10
C HIS A 167 4.82 13.57 3.03
N TYR A 168 4.07 14.46 3.69
CA TYR A 168 2.60 14.44 3.67
C TYR A 168 2.01 14.72 2.29
N VAL A 169 2.74 15.36 1.35
CA VAL A 169 2.27 15.55 -0.02
C VAL A 169 2.14 14.24 -0.80
N SER A 170 2.86 13.19 -0.38
CA SER A 170 2.78 11.87 -1.00
C SER A 170 1.48 11.13 -0.68
N ALA A 171 0.78 11.50 0.38
CA ALA A 171 -0.34 10.76 0.94
C ALA A 171 -0.01 9.25 1.12
N ASN A 172 1.24 8.94 1.49
CA ASN A 172 1.78 7.61 1.69
C ASN A 172 2.85 7.64 2.79
N GLY A 173 3.00 6.55 3.56
CA GLY A 173 3.96 6.49 4.66
C GLY A 173 3.62 7.39 5.86
N VAL A 174 2.42 7.94 5.91
CA VAL A 174 1.87 8.74 6.99
C VAL A 174 0.56 8.11 7.48
N GLU A 175 -0.07 8.69 8.48
CA GLU A 175 -1.32 8.18 9.06
C GLU A 175 -2.43 8.05 7.99
N GLY A 176 -3.11 6.90 7.94
CA GLY A 176 -4.09 6.60 6.90
C GLY A 176 -5.25 7.59 6.81
N TYR A 177 -5.66 8.17 7.93
CA TYR A 177 -6.70 9.21 7.95
C TYR A 177 -6.23 10.55 7.33
N ARG A 178 -4.91 10.75 7.16
CA ARG A 178 -4.25 11.86 6.48
C ARG A 178 -3.85 11.54 5.04
N GLN A 179 -3.97 10.29 4.59
CA GLN A 179 -3.64 9.93 3.21
C GLN A 179 -4.71 10.44 2.25
N LYS A 180 -4.63 11.72 1.95
CA LYS A 180 -5.50 12.47 1.04
C LYS A 180 -4.64 13.33 0.12
N THR A 181 -5.07 13.45 -1.14
CA THR A 181 -4.40 14.29 -2.13
C THR A 181 -5.40 15.35 -2.62
N PRO A 182 -5.31 16.60 -2.12
CA PRO A 182 -6.10 17.69 -2.65
C PRO A 182 -5.60 18.09 -4.05
N GLN A 183 -6.47 18.68 -4.87
CA GLN A 183 -6.13 19.05 -6.25
C GLN A 183 -4.97 20.05 -6.36
N ASN A 184 -4.77 20.88 -5.35
CA ASN A 184 -3.70 21.86 -5.28
C ASN A 184 -2.42 21.35 -4.58
N ILE A 185 -2.24 20.02 -4.49
CA ILE A 185 -1.09 19.43 -3.78
C ILE A 185 0.26 19.82 -4.40
N VAL A 186 0.32 20.05 -5.72
CA VAL A 186 1.53 20.51 -6.42
C VAL A 186 1.89 21.93 -5.97
N GLU A 187 0.92 22.84 -5.81
CA GLU A 187 1.14 24.16 -5.23
C GLU A 187 1.67 24.06 -3.79
N ILE A 188 1.10 23.16 -3.00
CA ILE A 188 1.53 22.92 -1.62
C ILE A 188 2.99 22.43 -1.57
N ALA A 189 3.34 21.46 -2.43
CA ALA A 189 4.72 20.98 -2.55
C ALA A 189 5.67 22.12 -2.90
N LYS A 190 5.29 22.96 -3.87
CA LYS A 190 6.06 24.15 -4.25
C LYS A 190 6.28 25.09 -3.06
N VAL A 191 5.23 25.39 -2.30
CA VAL A 191 5.33 26.26 -1.10
C VAL A 191 6.32 25.70 -0.08
N LEU A 192 6.32 24.38 0.17
CA LEU A 192 7.23 23.73 1.09
C LEU A 192 8.69 23.80 0.58
N LEU A 193 8.90 23.49 -0.70
CA LEU A 193 10.21 23.50 -1.34
C LEU A 193 10.79 24.92 -1.43
N ASP A 194 9.97 25.92 -1.76
CA ASP A 194 10.37 27.35 -1.78
C ASP A 194 10.76 27.86 -0.37
N ARG A 195 10.31 27.19 0.70
CA ARG A 195 10.69 27.49 2.10
C ARG A 195 11.86 26.66 2.61
N GLY A 196 12.52 25.89 1.73
CA GLY A 196 13.73 25.13 2.05
C GLY A 196 13.47 23.74 2.63
N ALA A 197 12.32 23.12 2.32
CA ALA A 197 12.12 21.70 2.66
C ALA A 197 13.22 20.87 2.00
N ASP A 198 13.86 20.00 2.78
CA ASP A 198 14.80 19.02 2.24
C ASP A 198 14.04 17.99 1.40
N VAL A 199 14.26 18.03 0.06
CA VAL A 199 13.59 17.20 -0.91
C VAL A 199 13.99 15.72 -0.80
N ASN A 200 15.19 15.45 -0.26
CA ASN A 200 15.76 14.12 -0.06
C ASN A 200 15.66 13.62 1.40
N ALA A 201 14.93 14.35 2.25
CA ALA A 201 14.70 13.90 3.61
C ALA A 201 14.11 12.48 3.63
N GLU A 202 14.60 11.65 4.54
CA GLU A 202 14.14 10.27 4.74
C GLU A 202 13.10 10.20 5.86
N ALA A 203 12.09 9.33 5.69
CA ALA A 203 11.14 8.94 6.73
C ALA A 203 11.34 7.47 7.12
N ASP A 204 11.05 7.13 8.39
CA ASP A 204 11.19 5.79 8.95
C ASP A 204 9.96 4.93 8.62
N VAL A 205 9.77 4.64 7.32
CA VAL A 205 8.64 3.82 6.83
C VAL A 205 9.12 2.76 5.86
N TYR A 206 8.38 1.66 5.78
CA TYR A 206 8.65 0.54 4.85
C TYR A 206 10.08 -0.02 4.93
N GLY A 207 10.66 -0.06 6.12
CA GLY A 207 12.02 -0.50 6.35
C GLY A 207 13.03 0.63 6.53
N GLY A 208 12.59 1.87 6.47
CA GLY A 208 13.39 3.08 6.65
C GLY A 208 13.91 3.70 5.35
N GLY A 209 14.30 4.95 5.41
CA GLY A 209 14.94 5.66 4.31
C GLY A 209 14.00 6.09 3.16
N ALA A 210 12.68 6.13 3.38
CA ALA A 210 11.75 6.50 2.32
C ALA A 210 11.76 8.01 2.06
N THR A 211 12.12 8.42 0.82
CA THR A 211 12.03 9.82 0.40
C THR A 211 10.63 10.18 -0.09
N THR A 212 10.34 11.49 -0.15
CA THR A 212 9.06 11.97 -0.69
C THR A 212 8.85 11.51 -2.13
N LEU A 213 9.88 11.53 -2.98
CA LEU A 213 9.78 11.06 -4.38
C LEU A 213 9.37 9.57 -4.45
N GLY A 214 10.03 8.70 -3.69
CA GLY A 214 9.72 7.27 -3.64
C GLY A 214 8.31 7.00 -3.10
N LEU A 215 7.87 7.75 -2.10
CA LEU A 215 6.51 7.64 -1.56
C LEU A 215 5.46 8.12 -2.56
N VAL A 216 5.69 9.21 -3.29
CA VAL A 216 4.80 9.69 -4.37
C VAL A 216 4.70 8.65 -5.48
N ALA A 217 5.84 8.10 -5.93
CA ALA A 217 5.89 7.12 -7.02
C ALA A 217 5.04 5.87 -6.75
N THR A 218 4.92 5.46 -5.49
CA THR A 218 4.16 4.27 -5.08
C THR A 218 2.72 4.56 -4.63
N SER A 219 2.36 5.82 -4.44
CA SER A 219 1.08 6.21 -3.84
C SER A 219 -0.11 6.08 -4.80
N VAL A 220 -1.19 5.50 -4.30
CA VAL A 220 -2.48 5.45 -5.02
C VAL A 220 -3.22 6.79 -5.02
N HIS A 221 -2.99 7.63 -4.02
CA HIS A 221 -3.76 8.86 -3.82
C HIS A 221 -3.43 9.93 -4.85
N PRO A 222 -2.15 10.35 -5.07
CA PRO A 222 -1.79 11.27 -6.15
C PRO A 222 -2.13 10.70 -7.55
N PHE A 223 -2.00 9.38 -7.73
CA PHE A 223 -2.38 8.71 -8.98
C PHE A 223 -3.87 8.91 -9.27
N ARG A 224 -4.75 8.58 -8.32
CA ARG A 224 -6.21 8.75 -8.49
C ARG A 224 -6.65 10.20 -8.63
N ALA A 225 -5.89 11.13 -8.08
CA ALA A 225 -6.12 12.57 -8.23
C ALA A 225 -5.59 13.12 -9.56
N GLY A 226 -4.89 12.33 -10.38
CA GLY A 226 -4.32 12.76 -11.66
C GLY A 226 -3.11 13.69 -11.53
N VAL A 227 -2.49 13.77 -10.36
CA VAL A 227 -1.40 14.73 -10.07
C VAL A 227 -0.06 14.04 -9.73
N GLN A 228 0.05 12.72 -9.91
CA GLN A 228 1.25 11.97 -9.52
C GLN A 228 2.49 12.42 -10.32
N ASN A 229 2.43 12.44 -11.65
CA ASN A 229 3.57 12.85 -12.49
C ASN A 229 3.91 14.34 -12.29
N PRO A 230 2.98 15.31 -12.28
CA PRO A 230 3.28 16.69 -11.92
C PRO A 230 3.94 16.87 -10.55
N LEU A 231 3.53 16.06 -9.56
CA LEU A 231 4.13 16.10 -8.22
C LEU A 231 5.56 15.53 -8.22
N MET A 232 5.80 14.44 -8.95
CA MET A 232 7.17 13.92 -9.14
C MET A 232 8.05 14.92 -9.90
N GLN A 233 7.51 15.59 -10.93
CA GLN A 233 8.25 16.60 -11.70
C GLN A 233 8.76 17.72 -10.80
N ILE A 234 7.89 18.33 -9.98
CA ILE A 234 8.33 19.44 -9.10
C ILE A 234 9.39 18.99 -8.09
N LEU A 235 9.33 17.74 -7.61
CA LEU A 235 10.35 17.18 -6.74
C LEU A 235 11.70 17.03 -7.45
N LEU A 236 11.69 16.50 -8.68
CA LEU A 236 12.90 16.36 -9.52
C LEU A 236 13.50 17.72 -9.89
N ASP A 237 12.68 18.70 -10.27
CA ASP A 237 13.11 20.07 -10.57
C ASP A 237 13.79 20.76 -9.35
N ARG A 238 13.52 20.27 -8.15
CA ARG A 238 14.09 20.75 -6.89
C ARG A 238 15.20 19.85 -6.34
N GLY A 239 15.74 18.96 -7.17
CA GLY A 239 16.90 18.14 -6.84
C GLY A 239 16.59 16.87 -6.06
N ALA A 240 15.37 16.31 -6.20
CA ALA A 240 15.11 14.97 -5.67
C ALA A 240 16.04 13.96 -6.35
N ASP A 241 16.77 13.19 -5.56
CA ASP A 241 17.61 12.11 -6.08
C ASP A 241 16.73 10.92 -6.47
N ILE A 242 16.63 10.67 -7.77
CA ILE A 242 15.79 9.62 -8.35
C ILE A 242 16.27 8.21 -7.97
N ASP A 243 17.57 8.08 -7.72
CA ASP A 243 18.26 6.83 -7.35
C ASP A 243 18.78 6.86 -5.92
N HIS A 244 18.11 7.61 -5.05
CA HIS A 244 18.51 7.86 -3.67
C HIS A 244 19.08 6.63 -2.97
N VAL A 245 20.24 6.81 -2.34
CA VAL A 245 20.84 5.81 -1.45
C VAL A 245 20.53 6.22 -0.02
N THR A 246 19.77 5.37 0.69
CA THR A 246 19.34 5.67 2.06
C THR A 246 20.53 5.78 3.01
N SER A 247 20.33 6.40 4.16
CA SER A 247 21.33 6.48 5.24
C SER A 247 21.83 5.10 5.71
N ALA A 248 21.02 4.04 5.53
CA ALA A 248 21.40 2.65 5.78
C ALA A 248 22.19 1.99 4.61
N GLY A 249 22.54 2.74 3.57
CA GLY A 249 23.26 2.24 2.41
C GLY A 249 22.42 1.46 1.38
N ASN A 250 21.11 1.41 1.57
CA ASN A 250 20.21 0.74 0.63
C ASN A 250 19.77 1.70 -0.48
N ARG A 251 19.84 1.25 -1.73
CA ARG A 251 19.32 2.02 -2.84
C ARG A 251 17.79 1.97 -2.86
N GLN A 252 17.16 3.13 -2.85
CA GLN A 252 15.73 3.24 -3.09
C GLN A 252 15.42 2.90 -4.56
N ARG A 253 14.54 1.95 -4.79
CA ARG A 253 14.17 1.48 -6.12
C ARG A 253 12.77 2.00 -6.47
N ALA A 254 12.68 3.30 -6.75
CA ALA A 254 11.40 3.97 -7.00
C ALA A 254 10.64 3.37 -8.20
N VAL A 255 11.36 3.01 -9.29
CA VAL A 255 10.77 2.35 -10.48
C VAL A 255 10.17 1.00 -10.10
N LYS A 256 10.94 0.12 -9.44
CA LYS A 256 10.44 -1.19 -8.98
C LYS A 256 9.26 -1.04 -8.03
N GLY A 257 9.38 -0.13 -7.08
CA GLY A 257 8.30 0.17 -6.15
C GLY A 257 7.02 0.62 -6.86
N ALA A 258 7.14 1.50 -7.85
CA ALA A 258 6.00 1.98 -8.64
C ALA A 258 5.34 0.82 -9.42
N LEU A 259 6.13 -0.02 -10.11
CA LEU A 259 5.62 -1.20 -10.82
C LEU A 259 4.89 -2.16 -9.87
N ALA A 260 5.51 -2.51 -8.74
CA ALA A 260 4.94 -3.43 -7.74
C ALA A 260 3.64 -2.91 -7.10
N ASN A 261 3.47 -1.59 -7.05
CA ASN A 261 2.26 -0.95 -6.51
C ASN A 261 1.21 -0.60 -7.57
N GLY A 262 1.36 -1.07 -8.81
CA GLY A 262 0.41 -0.80 -9.89
C GLY A 262 0.48 0.66 -10.39
N ARG A 263 1.64 1.30 -10.32
CA ARG A 263 1.89 2.69 -10.77
C ARG A 263 2.79 2.69 -12.01
N GLY A 264 2.39 1.98 -13.06
CA GLY A 264 3.20 1.82 -14.28
C GLY A 264 3.55 3.14 -14.96
N GLU A 265 2.63 4.11 -15.00
CA GLU A 265 2.88 5.43 -15.56
C GLU A 265 3.96 6.19 -14.76
N ALA A 266 3.95 6.11 -13.44
CA ALA A 266 4.99 6.69 -12.60
C ALA A 266 6.34 6.00 -12.84
N ALA A 267 6.36 4.68 -13.01
CA ALA A 267 7.58 3.95 -13.35
C ALA A 267 8.16 4.39 -14.69
N VAL A 268 7.32 4.51 -15.73
CA VAL A 268 7.72 5.01 -17.05
C VAL A 268 8.23 6.45 -16.96
N PHE A 269 7.54 7.30 -16.20
CA PHE A 269 7.95 8.69 -15.97
C PHE A 269 9.35 8.75 -15.35
N LEU A 270 9.60 8.01 -14.26
CA LEU A 270 10.92 7.96 -13.62
C LEU A 270 12.01 7.43 -14.56
N ALA A 271 11.72 6.37 -15.31
CA ALA A 271 12.65 5.83 -16.31
C ALA A 271 12.99 6.86 -17.39
N GLY A 272 12.03 7.68 -17.82
CA GLY A 272 12.23 8.77 -18.78
C GLY A 272 13.07 9.93 -18.21
N HIS A 273 13.10 10.08 -16.88
CA HIS A 273 13.90 11.11 -16.18
C HIS A 273 15.25 10.60 -15.66
N GLY A 274 15.72 9.46 -16.20
CA GLY A 274 17.08 8.99 -15.97
C GLY A 274 17.24 8.05 -14.77
N ALA A 275 16.16 7.52 -14.20
CA ALA A 275 16.27 6.49 -13.17
C ALA A 275 17.10 5.29 -13.65
N ARG A 276 17.98 4.79 -12.81
CA ARG A 276 18.78 3.60 -13.10
C ARG A 276 17.89 2.36 -13.09
N LEU A 277 17.91 1.64 -14.23
CA LEU A 277 17.10 0.46 -14.42
C LEU A 277 17.98 -0.81 -14.35
N ASP A 278 17.56 -1.80 -13.58
CA ASP A 278 18.04 -3.17 -13.77
C ASP A 278 17.21 -3.88 -14.86
N LEU A 279 17.50 -5.17 -15.10
CA LEU A 279 16.81 -5.93 -16.15
C LEU A 279 15.30 -6.02 -15.90
N GLU A 280 14.89 -6.21 -14.66
CA GLU A 280 13.47 -6.30 -14.27
C GLU A 280 12.77 -4.95 -14.43
N ASP A 281 13.40 -3.86 -13.96
CA ASP A 281 12.89 -2.50 -14.10
C ASP A 281 12.72 -2.12 -15.57
N ALA A 282 13.76 -2.36 -16.40
CA ALA A 282 13.74 -2.08 -17.83
C ALA A 282 12.64 -2.86 -18.56
N ALA A 283 12.46 -4.13 -18.20
CA ALA A 283 11.41 -4.97 -18.75
C ALA A 283 10.00 -4.45 -18.38
N GLY A 284 9.77 -4.08 -17.13
CA GLY A 284 8.48 -3.58 -16.66
C GLY A 284 8.07 -2.24 -17.26
N VAL A 285 9.03 -1.34 -17.51
CA VAL A 285 8.75 -0.06 -18.18
C VAL A 285 8.76 -0.16 -19.71
N GLY A 286 9.13 -1.32 -20.28
CA GLY A 286 9.12 -1.57 -21.73
C GLY A 286 10.33 -1.00 -22.49
N ARG A 287 11.45 -0.72 -21.80
CA ARG A 287 12.69 -0.21 -22.39
C ARG A 287 13.52 -1.35 -23.00
N LEU A 288 13.06 -1.88 -24.15
CA LEU A 288 13.74 -2.97 -24.87
C LEU A 288 15.20 -2.60 -25.20
N ASP A 289 15.49 -1.35 -25.52
CA ASP A 289 16.83 -0.83 -25.75
C ASP A 289 17.75 -1.04 -24.53
N VAL A 290 17.22 -0.83 -23.33
CA VAL A 290 17.94 -1.06 -22.08
C VAL A 290 18.03 -2.56 -21.77
N VAL A 291 16.94 -3.33 -21.97
CA VAL A 291 16.94 -4.80 -21.81
C VAL A 291 18.04 -5.43 -22.65
N LYS A 292 18.16 -5.06 -23.93
CA LYS A 292 19.21 -5.58 -24.84
C LYS A 292 20.63 -5.32 -24.34
N ARG A 293 20.89 -4.28 -23.56
CA ARG A 293 22.22 -3.97 -23.00
C ARG A 293 22.73 -5.02 -22.01
N PHE A 294 21.83 -5.85 -21.45
CA PHE A 294 22.20 -6.95 -20.55
C PHE A 294 22.69 -8.20 -21.29
N PHE A 295 22.60 -8.23 -22.62
CA PHE A 295 22.98 -9.36 -23.46
C PHE A 295 24.16 -8.99 -24.35
N ASN A 296 24.98 -10.01 -24.70
CA ASN A 296 26.03 -9.95 -25.70
C ASN A 296 25.41 -10.06 -27.10
N ALA A 297 26.24 -9.85 -28.12
CA ALA A 297 25.84 -9.98 -29.52
C ALA A 297 25.38 -11.40 -29.88
N ASP A 298 25.95 -12.42 -29.23
CA ASP A 298 25.59 -13.84 -29.39
C ASP A 298 24.28 -14.22 -28.64
N GLY A 299 23.67 -13.26 -27.97
CA GLY A 299 22.46 -13.48 -27.20
C GLY A 299 22.65 -13.99 -25.76
N SER A 300 23.89 -14.27 -25.35
CA SER A 300 24.22 -14.66 -23.97
C SER A 300 24.13 -13.47 -23.00
N LEU A 301 23.86 -13.74 -21.70
CA LEU A 301 23.89 -12.72 -20.68
C LEU A 301 25.31 -12.22 -20.40
N LYS A 302 25.51 -10.90 -20.36
CA LYS A 302 26.80 -10.26 -20.02
C LYS A 302 27.27 -10.59 -18.60
N ALA A 303 26.36 -10.70 -17.66
CA ALA A 303 26.67 -11.03 -16.29
C ALA A 303 25.84 -12.23 -15.82
N LYS A 304 26.50 -13.28 -15.30
CA LYS A 304 25.82 -14.48 -14.77
C LYS A 304 24.82 -14.14 -13.65
N SER A 305 25.07 -13.09 -12.88
CA SER A 305 24.16 -12.59 -11.83
C SER A 305 22.78 -12.17 -12.36
N ASN A 306 22.70 -11.76 -13.64
CA ASN A 306 21.45 -11.34 -14.25
C ASN A 306 20.52 -12.53 -14.58
N ARG A 307 21.04 -13.77 -14.59
CA ARG A 307 20.22 -14.96 -14.88
C ARG A 307 19.02 -15.12 -13.94
N LYS A 308 19.18 -14.74 -12.65
CA LYS A 308 18.10 -14.75 -11.66
C LYS A 308 17.02 -13.70 -11.93
N GLN A 309 17.32 -12.68 -12.75
CA GLN A 309 16.38 -11.61 -13.09
C GLN A 309 15.58 -11.91 -14.36
N LEU A 310 15.93 -12.93 -15.15
CA LEU A 310 15.24 -13.24 -16.42
C LEU A 310 13.77 -13.57 -16.21
N GLN A 311 13.48 -14.50 -15.31
CA GLN A 311 12.10 -14.91 -15.01
C GLN A 311 11.29 -13.76 -14.38
N PRO A 312 11.79 -13.02 -13.36
CA PRO A 312 11.13 -11.82 -12.88
C PRO A 312 10.92 -10.75 -13.97
N ALA A 313 11.91 -10.54 -14.86
CA ALA A 313 11.79 -9.60 -15.97
C ALA A 313 10.69 -9.99 -16.96
N LEU A 314 10.60 -11.28 -17.33
CA LEU A 314 9.50 -11.78 -18.17
C LEU A 314 8.16 -11.60 -17.49
N LYS A 315 8.03 -11.96 -16.20
CA LYS A 315 6.79 -11.82 -15.44
C LYS A 315 6.32 -10.36 -15.38
N VAL A 316 7.22 -9.42 -15.07
CA VAL A 316 6.84 -8.01 -14.97
C VAL A 316 6.51 -7.42 -16.34
N ALA A 317 7.24 -7.82 -17.42
CA ALA A 317 6.90 -7.44 -18.79
C ALA A 317 5.50 -7.93 -19.18
N CYS A 318 5.14 -9.15 -18.81
CA CYS A 318 3.80 -9.70 -19.02
C CYS A 318 2.74 -8.96 -18.22
N THR A 319 3.00 -8.63 -16.95
CA THR A 319 2.08 -7.86 -16.10
C THR A 319 1.75 -6.49 -16.71
N TRP A 320 2.73 -5.85 -17.35
CA TRP A 320 2.59 -4.51 -17.93
C TRP A 320 2.39 -4.49 -19.44
N GLY A 321 2.15 -5.64 -20.07
CA GLY A 321 1.85 -5.74 -21.50
C GLY A 321 2.98 -5.28 -22.42
N ARG A 322 4.25 -5.48 -22.02
CA ARG A 322 5.42 -5.07 -22.80
C ARG A 322 5.78 -6.11 -23.84
N LEU A 323 4.89 -6.29 -24.83
CA LEU A 323 4.94 -7.40 -25.77
C LEU A 323 6.30 -7.55 -26.46
N ASN A 324 6.89 -6.46 -26.94
CA ASN A 324 8.22 -6.47 -27.56
C ASN A 324 9.35 -6.97 -26.65
N VAL A 325 9.23 -6.73 -25.35
CA VAL A 325 10.17 -7.26 -24.34
C VAL A 325 9.87 -8.73 -24.07
N VAL A 326 8.59 -9.11 -24.00
CA VAL A 326 8.17 -10.52 -23.83
C VAL A 326 8.70 -11.36 -24.98
N GLU A 327 8.50 -10.94 -26.23
CA GLU A 327 9.02 -11.61 -27.42
C GLU A 327 10.54 -11.77 -27.34
N PHE A 328 11.26 -10.69 -27.07
CA PHE A 328 12.72 -10.73 -26.98
C PHE A 328 13.22 -11.68 -25.88
N LEU A 329 12.59 -11.70 -24.72
CA LEU A 329 13.01 -12.56 -23.60
C LEU A 329 12.72 -14.05 -23.90
N LEU A 330 11.62 -14.36 -24.59
CA LEU A 330 11.30 -15.74 -24.99
C LEU A 330 12.29 -16.25 -26.06
N ASP A 331 12.77 -15.39 -26.96
CA ASP A 331 13.84 -15.72 -27.88
C ASP A 331 15.18 -16.05 -27.17
N LYS A 332 15.29 -15.78 -25.88
CA LYS A 332 16.45 -16.11 -25.02
C LYS A 332 16.19 -17.30 -24.10
N ASP A 333 15.29 -18.19 -24.49
CA ASP A 333 14.93 -19.42 -23.75
C ASP A 333 14.50 -19.18 -22.32
N VAL A 334 13.83 -18.04 -22.05
CA VAL A 334 13.23 -17.79 -20.74
C VAL A 334 11.94 -18.59 -20.60
N ASP A 335 11.90 -19.44 -19.59
CA ASP A 335 10.84 -20.42 -19.37
C ASP A 335 9.46 -19.79 -19.11
N LEU A 336 8.43 -20.39 -19.69
CA LEU A 336 7.01 -20.08 -19.42
C LEU A 336 6.46 -20.81 -18.19
N SER A 337 7.28 -21.63 -17.51
CA SER A 337 6.88 -22.36 -16.31
C SER A 337 6.64 -21.43 -15.13
N ARG A 338 6.11 -22.01 -14.05
CA ARG A 338 5.87 -21.29 -12.82
C ARG A 338 7.17 -20.88 -12.11
N ASP A 339 7.16 -19.72 -11.52
CA ASP A 339 8.17 -19.26 -10.57
C ASP A 339 8.12 -20.06 -9.27
N GLN A 340 9.29 -20.25 -8.64
CA GLN A 340 9.41 -20.97 -7.37
C GLN A 340 8.95 -20.16 -6.15
N VAL A 341 8.80 -18.84 -6.29
CA VAL A 341 8.47 -17.93 -5.18
C VAL A 341 6.96 -17.90 -4.93
N ASP A 342 6.19 -17.59 -5.99
CA ASP A 342 4.73 -17.41 -5.89
C ASP A 342 3.93 -18.39 -6.76
N GLY A 343 4.62 -19.26 -7.50
CA GLY A 343 4.03 -20.25 -8.39
C GLY A 343 3.32 -19.66 -9.61
N GLN A 344 3.46 -18.34 -9.86
CA GLN A 344 2.83 -17.68 -10.99
C GLN A 344 3.62 -17.94 -12.28
N THR A 345 2.91 -18.23 -13.37
CA THR A 345 3.48 -18.26 -14.72
C THR A 345 3.42 -16.86 -15.35
N PRO A 346 4.16 -16.59 -16.43
CA PRO A 346 4.00 -15.36 -17.22
C PRO A 346 2.56 -15.12 -17.67
N LEU A 347 1.80 -16.17 -17.95
CA LEU A 347 0.38 -16.07 -18.31
C LEU A 347 -0.51 -15.61 -17.14
N HIS A 348 -0.23 -16.05 -15.89
CA HIS A 348 -0.87 -15.49 -14.69
C HIS A 348 -0.60 -13.99 -14.56
N CYS A 349 0.66 -13.58 -14.79
CA CYS A 349 1.06 -12.18 -14.67
C CYS A 349 0.37 -11.30 -15.72
N ALA A 350 0.26 -11.77 -16.97
CA ALA A 350 -0.48 -11.08 -18.01
C ALA A 350 -1.99 -10.96 -17.66
N ALA A 351 -2.56 -12.01 -17.05
CA ALA A 351 -3.94 -11.99 -16.58
C ALA A 351 -4.15 -11.01 -15.42
N ILE A 352 -3.23 -10.95 -14.45
CA ILE A 352 -3.27 -9.96 -13.36
C ILE A 352 -3.28 -8.54 -13.93
N GLY A 353 -2.43 -8.28 -14.92
CA GLY A 353 -2.31 -6.97 -15.57
C GLY A 353 -3.43 -6.63 -16.56
N GLY A 354 -4.33 -7.57 -16.88
CA GLY A 354 -5.38 -7.35 -17.87
C GLY A 354 -4.85 -7.23 -19.31
N GLN A 355 -3.73 -7.89 -19.65
CA GLN A 355 -2.97 -7.69 -20.88
C GLN A 355 -3.42 -8.66 -21.99
N LEU A 356 -4.56 -8.38 -22.63
CA LEU A 356 -5.18 -9.28 -23.60
C LEU A 356 -4.25 -9.71 -24.74
N GLU A 357 -3.51 -8.79 -25.35
CA GLU A 357 -2.63 -9.11 -26.48
C GLU A 357 -1.43 -9.96 -26.05
N THR A 358 -0.89 -9.69 -24.86
CA THR A 358 0.17 -10.52 -24.26
C THR A 358 -0.35 -11.94 -23.97
N ILE A 359 -1.60 -12.07 -23.46
CA ILE A 359 -2.23 -13.37 -23.23
C ILE A 359 -2.37 -14.14 -24.55
N LYS A 360 -2.90 -13.51 -25.60
CA LYS A 360 -3.03 -14.14 -26.93
C LYS A 360 -1.67 -14.60 -27.46
N PHE A 361 -0.64 -13.79 -27.27
CA PHE A 361 0.71 -14.13 -27.70
C PHE A 361 1.25 -15.34 -26.92
N LEU A 362 1.17 -15.31 -25.57
CA LEU A 362 1.64 -16.41 -24.73
C LEU A 362 0.91 -17.72 -25.00
N LEU A 363 -0.38 -17.69 -25.31
CA LEU A 363 -1.15 -18.87 -25.69
C LEU A 363 -0.64 -19.48 -27.02
N LYS A 364 -0.26 -18.65 -28.00
CA LYS A 364 0.38 -19.12 -29.23
C LYS A 364 1.76 -19.78 -28.98
N GLN A 365 2.42 -19.42 -27.88
CA GLN A 365 3.68 -20.03 -27.42
C GLN A 365 3.44 -21.24 -26.50
N ASN A 366 2.22 -21.80 -26.49
CA ASN A 366 1.82 -22.95 -25.66
C ASN A 366 1.99 -22.72 -24.15
N ALA A 367 1.80 -21.48 -23.64
CA ALA A 367 1.86 -21.20 -22.22
C ALA A 367 0.81 -22.05 -21.44
N PRO A 368 1.20 -22.66 -20.32
CA PRO A 368 0.34 -23.60 -19.60
C PRO A 368 -0.85 -22.89 -18.91
N LEU A 369 -2.07 -23.42 -19.11
CA LEU A 369 -3.33 -22.87 -18.60
C LEU A 369 -3.65 -23.32 -17.16
N GLU A 370 -3.32 -24.58 -16.82
CA GLU A 370 -3.81 -25.25 -15.61
C GLU A 370 -2.79 -25.30 -14.48
N VAL A 371 -1.65 -24.62 -14.63
CA VAL A 371 -0.70 -24.45 -13.53
C VAL A 371 -1.36 -23.66 -12.42
N LYS A 372 -1.20 -24.12 -11.18
CA LYS A 372 -1.73 -23.45 -9.98
C LYS A 372 -0.62 -22.63 -9.30
N ASN A 373 -0.94 -21.40 -8.96
CA ASN A 373 -0.08 -20.59 -8.10
C ASN A 373 -0.15 -21.04 -6.62
N ILE A 374 0.62 -20.41 -5.72
CA ILE A 374 0.64 -20.78 -4.29
C ILE A 374 -0.71 -20.63 -3.59
N TYR A 375 -1.65 -19.87 -4.16
CA TYR A 375 -3.02 -19.70 -3.66
C TYR A 375 -4.00 -20.75 -4.24
N GLY A 376 -3.49 -21.68 -5.04
CA GLY A 376 -4.31 -22.72 -5.71
C GLY A 376 -5.05 -22.23 -6.97
N GLY A 377 -4.86 -20.98 -7.39
CA GLY A 377 -5.53 -20.40 -8.56
C GLY A 377 -4.84 -20.79 -9.87
N THR A 378 -5.63 -21.27 -10.85
CA THR A 378 -5.22 -21.36 -12.26
C THR A 378 -5.23 -19.99 -12.90
N VAL A 379 -4.76 -19.85 -14.15
CA VAL A 379 -4.79 -18.58 -14.89
C VAL A 379 -6.22 -18.03 -14.97
N LEU A 380 -7.23 -18.87 -15.24
CA LEU A 380 -8.63 -18.46 -15.26
C LEU A 380 -9.10 -18.03 -13.86
N GLY A 381 -8.75 -18.77 -12.80
CA GLY A 381 -9.08 -18.42 -11.42
C GLY A 381 -8.47 -17.07 -11.00
N GLN A 382 -7.20 -16.83 -11.38
CA GLN A 382 -6.54 -15.54 -11.14
C GLN A 382 -7.20 -14.39 -11.92
N THR A 383 -7.64 -14.66 -13.16
CA THR A 383 -8.36 -13.68 -14.00
C THR A 383 -9.68 -13.26 -13.34
N LEU A 384 -10.45 -14.22 -12.84
CA LEU A 384 -11.70 -13.96 -12.13
C LEU A 384 -11.48 -13.16 -10.84
N TRP A 385 -10.44 -13.53 -10.08
CA TRP A 385 -10.07 -12.79 -8.87
C TRP A 385 -9.71 -11.33 -9.18
N SER A 386 -8.89 -11.09 -10.21
CA SER A 386 -8.49 -9.74 -10.62
C SER A 386 -9.68 -8.91 -11.10
N ALA A 387 -10.60 -9.51 -11.87
CA ALA A 387 -11.84 -8.88 -12.32
C ALA A 387 -12.73 -8.45 -11.14
N ALA A 388 -12.86 -9.30 -10.11
CA ALA A 388 -13.64 -9.01 -8.90
C ALA A 388 -13.02 -7.91 -8.03
N HIS A 389 -11.70 -7.67 -8.13
CA HIS A 389 -10.95 -6.73 -7.29
C HIS A 389 -10.59 -5.41 -7.98
N GLY A 390 -11.31 -5.01 -9.01
CA GLY A 390 -11.22 -3.68 -9.62
C GLY A 390 -10.67 -3.65 -11.04
N GLY A 391 -10.55 -4.80 -11.69
CA GLY A 391 -10.25 -4.88 -13.11
C GLY A 391 -11.37 -4.35 -13.99
N ASP A 392 -11.04 -3.80 -15.17
CA ASP A 392 -12.04 -3.34 -16.14
C ASP A 392 -12.90 -4.53 -16.61
N PRO A 393 -14.23 -4.51 -16.38
CA PRO A 393 -15.11 -5.62 -16.71
C PRO A 393 -15.07 -6.04 -18.19
N LYS A 394 -14.90 -5.09 -19.12
CA LYS A 394 -14.85 -5.36 -20.57
C LYS A 394 -13.57 -6.09 -20.95
N VAL A 395 -12.44 -5.63 -20.42
CA VAL A 395 -11.13 -6.24 -20.66
C VAL A 395 -11.11 -7.66 -20.10
N TYR A 396 -11.55 -7.85 -18.87
CA TYR A 396 -11.53 -9.17 -18.24
C TYR A 396 -12.52 -10.15 -18.85
N ALA A 397 -13.71 -9.70 -19.30
CA ALA A 397 -14.62 -10.55 -20.06
C ALA A 397 -13.99 -11.06 -21.37
N ALA A 398 -13.24 -10.19 -22.08
CA ALA A 398 -12.52 -10.58 -23.29
C ALA A 398 -11.42 -11.61 -23.00
N ILE A 399 -10.65 -11.40 -21.91
CA ILE A 399 -9.60 -12.33 -21.46
C ILE A 399 -10.19 -13.70 -21.11
N ILE A 400 -11.28 -13.73 -20.34
CA ILE A 400 -11.97 -14.97 -19.95
C ILE A 400 -12.38 -15.75 -21.20
N LYS A 401 -13.01 -15.12 -22.20
CA LYS A 401 -13.39 -15.76 -23.46
C LYS A 401 -12.18 -16.37 -24.17
N VAL A 402 -11.07 -15.65 -24.25
CA VAL A 402 -9.83 -16.12 -24.90
C VAL A 402 -9.24 -17.33 -24.16
N LEU A 403 -9.22 -17.30 -22.83
CA LEU A 403 -8.70 -18.40 -22.03
C LEU A 403 -9.57 -19.66 -22.16
N ILE A 404 -10.89 -19.51 -22.11
CA ILE A 404 -11.82 -20.64 -22.29
C ILE A 404 -11.70 -21.22 -23.72
N ALA A 405 -11.62 -20.37 -24.74
CA ALA A 405 -11.43 -20.81 -26.12
C ALA A 405 -10.09 -21.54 -26.32
N ALA A 406 -9.08 -21.23 -25.52
CA ALA A 406 -7.79 -21.91 -25.51
C ALA A 406 -7.80 -23.23 -24.69
N GLY A 407 -8.93 -23.60 -24.07
CA GLY A 407 -9.10 -24.85 -23.31
C GLY A 407 -8.92 -24.71 -21.79
N ALA A 408 -8.97 -23.49 -21.23
CA ALA A 408 -8.96 -23.33 -19.78
C ALA A 408 -10.21 -23.99 -19.14
N LYS A 409 -9.99 -24.76 -18.08
CA LYS A 409 -11.07 -25.43 -17.36
C LYS A 409 -11.88 -24.45 -16.54
N VAL A 410 -13.16 -24.32 -16.83
CA VAL A 410 -14.08 -23.48 -16.07
C VAL A 410 -14.44 -24.20 -14.76
N PRO A 411 -14.26 -23.56 -13.60
CA PRO A 411 -14.60 -24.18 -12.32
C PRO A 411 -16.13 -24.28 -12.16
N GLU A 412 -16.61 -25.30 -11.45
CA GLU A 412 -18.06 -25.46 -11.14
C GLU A 412 -18.62 -24.27 -10.37
N ARG A 413 -17.76 -23.62 -9.55
CA ARG A 413 -18.10 -22.42 -8.79
C ARG A 413 -17.03 -21.36 -8.95
N HIS A 414 -17.45 -20.10 -9.01
CA HIS A 414 -16.53 -18.97 -9.16
C HIS A 414 -16.83 -17.84 -8.17
N VAL A 415 -15.83 -17.01 -7.89
CA VAL A 415 -16.00 -15.75 -7.15
C VAL A 415 -16.98 -14.87 -7.93
N PRO A 416 -18.04 -14.32 -7.29
CA PRO A 416 -18.90 -13.35 -7.94
C PRO A 416 -18.11 -12.14 -8.43
N VAL A 417 -18.25 -11.77 -9.69
CA VAL A 417 -17.53 -10.68 -10.31
C VAL A 417 -18.48 -9.53 -10.64
N ASN A 418 -19.26 -9.71 -11.67
CA ASN A 418 -20.33 -8.83 -12.13
C ASN A 418 -21.25 -9.59 -13.07
N LYS A 419 -22.47 -9.04 -13.26
CA LYS A 419 -23.49 -9.74 -14.04
C LYS A 419 -23.01 -10.23 -15.43
N PRO A 420 -22.31 -9.42 -16.28
CA PRO A 420 -21.85 -9.89 -17.58
C PRO A 420 -20.86 -11.06 -17.52
N ILE A 421 -19.93 -11.06 -16.57
CA ILE A 421 -18.94 -12.16 -16.40
C ILE A 421 -19.62 -13.40 -15.78
N ASP A 422 -20.46 -13.18 -14.76
CA ASP A 422 -21.19 -14.27 -14.10
C ASP A 422 -22.17 -14.96 -15.09
N ASP A 423 -22.84 -14.19 -15.97
CA ASP A 423 -23.70 -14.74 -17.02
C ASP A 423 -22.87 -15.53 -18.06
N LEU A 424 -21.72 -15.00 -18.50
CA LEU A 424 -20.79 -15.71 -19.39
C LEU A 424 -20.36 -17.05 -18.81
N LEU A 425 -19.99 -17.09 -17.53
CA LEU A 425 -19.52 -18.32 -16.88
C LEU A 425 -20.65 -19.34 -16.70
N ARG A 426 -21.92 -18.90 -16.52
CA ARG A 426 -23.08 -19.78 -16.48
C ARG A 426 -23.30 -20.53 -17.80
N GLU A 427 -22.98 -19.92 -18.93
CA GLU A 427 -23.03 -20.61 -20.25
C GLU A 427 -22.12 -21.84 -20.28
N TYR A 428 -21.07 -21.86 -19.44
CA TYR A 428 -20.13 -22.97 -19.26
C TYR A 428 -20.40 -23.80 -17.98
N GLY A 429 -21.58 -23.63 -17.36
CA GLY A 429 -22.03 -24.44 -16.21
C GLY A 429 -21.50 -23.98 -14.85
N SER A 430 -20.80 -22.88 -14.79
CA SER A 430 -20.26 -22.34 -13.51
C SER A 430 -21.29 -21.47 -12.79
N VAL A 431 -21.38 -21.59 -11.47
CA VAL A 431 -22.26 -20.75 -10.64
C VAL A 431 -21.47 -19.88 -9.66
N PRO A 432 -21.92 -18.62 -9.43
CA PRO A 432 -21.25 -17.76 -8.46
C PRO A 432 -21.43 -18.29 -7.03
N GLU A 433 -20.34 -18.25 -6.25
CA GLU A 433 -20.40 -18.58 -4.83
C GLU A 433 -21.16 -17.52 -4.03
N PRO A 434 -21.83 -17.89 -2.92
CA PRO A 434 -22.46 -16.92 -2.03
C PRO A 434 -21.45 -15.92 -1.48
N THR A 435 -21.77 -14.63 -1.53
CA THR A 435 -20.86 -13.52 -1.19
C THR A 435 -20.32 -13.54 0.24
N TRP A 436 -21.04 -14.15 1.20
CA TRP A 436 -20.60 -14.28 2.58
C TRP A 436 -19.35 -15.16 2.77
N TYR A 437 -19.08 -16.08 1.84
CA TYR A 437 -17.93 -16.98 1.90
C TYR A 437 -16.58 -16.24 1.74
N TRP A 438 -16.57 -15.19 0.93
CA TRP A 438 -15.35 -14.45 0.54
C TRP A 438 -15.04 -13.21 1.39
N PHE A 439 -16.05 -12.65 2.04
CA PHE A 439 -15.88 -11.42 2.81
C PHE A 439 -15.74 -11.65 4.33
N GLY A 440 -15.61 -12.90 4.77
CA GLY A 440 -15.40 -13.24 6.19
C GLY A 440 -16.59 -12.93 7.11
N GLU A 441 -17.74 -12.58 6.55
CA GLU A 441 -18.99 -12.47 7.29
C GLU A 441 -19.54 -13.86 7.58
N LYS A 442 -19.04 -14.52 8.65
CA LYS A 442 -19.76 -15.67 9.20
C LYS A 442 -21.20 -15.23 9.52
N PRO A 443 -22.25 -15.99 9.09
CA PRO A 443 -23.60 -15.68 9.50
C PRO A 443 -23.61 -15.61 11.01
N ARG A 444 -24.06 -14.46 11.57
CA ARG A 444 -24.28 -14.33 13.02
C ARG A 444 -25.12 -15.52 13.46
N ARG A 445 -24.56 -16.38 14.30
CA ARG A 445 -25.34 -17.42 14.95
C ARG A 445 -26.48 -16.68 15.64
N THR A 446 -27.70 -16.85 15.14
CA THR A 446 -28.90 -16.39 15.81
C THR A 446 -28.90 -17.07 17.17
N ARG A 447 -28.68 -16.28 18.23
CA ARG A 447 -28.92 -16.76 19.59
C ARG A 447 -30.37 -17.23 19.61
N LYS A 448 -30.59 -18.56 19.70
CA LYS A 448 -31.88 -19.08 20.10
C LYS A 448 -32.19 -18.48 21.47
N LYS A 449 -33.35 -17.80 21.55
CA LYS A 449 -33.93 -17.32 22.80
C LYS A 449 -34.22 -18.49 23.72
#